data_b62a53cd96471842995ce8df990962c7
#
_entry.id   b62a53cd96471842995ce8df990962c7
#
_cell.length_a   1.000
_cell.length_b   1.000
_cell.length_c   1.000
_cell.angle_alpha   90.00
_cell.angle_beta   90.00
_cell.angle_gamma   90.00
#
_symmetry.space_group_name_H-M   'P 1'
#
loop_
_entity.id
_entity.type
_entity.pdbx_description
1 polymer ?
#
loop_
_entity_poly.entity_id
_entity_poly.type
_entity_poly.pdbx_seq_one_letter_code
_entity_poly.pdbx_strand_id
1 'polypeptide(L)'
;MMWDDVFNSLYKEIMKERTKKDMKLEYKFYEKNLAPKWLEGDYDLHIEGNRMTMTSKDGKKVETRCHPEDDWRLQVGIDELKERMAEVKKPREIKVGDIVKVKTSQQCNSMEATSFFKENNIPVEHIVRAVQSSCGMGQPSIHNKYQVLHVGKLSAKNGKKCALIKSNITTCEYVVDYDKLELVE
;
A
#
# COMPACT_ATOMS: atom_id res chain seq x y z
N MET A 1 -32.11 -19.66 3.43
CA MET A 1 -32.09 -18.61 4.46
C MET A 1 -30.66 -18.11 4.50
N MET A 2 -30.42 -16.92 3.99
CA MET A 2 -29.05 -16.40 3.90
C MET A 2 -28.59 -15.92 5.29
N TRP A 3 -27.33 -16.11 5.61
CA TRP A 3 -26.73 -15.70 6.88
C TRP A 3 -26.90 -14.19 7.14
N ASP A 4 -27.04 -13.41 6.07
CA ASP A 4 -27.31 -11.97 6.13
C ASP A 4 -28.62 -11.65 6.84
N ASP A 5 -29.67 -12.46 6.63
CA ASP A 5 -30.98 -12.26 7.25
C ASP A 5 -30.96 -12.61 8.74
N VAL A 6 -30.19 -13.65 9.10
CA VAL A 6 -30.03 -14.06 10.50
C VAL A 6 -29.20 -13.01 11.27
N PHE A 7 -28.14 -12.52 10.66
CA PHE A 7 -27.27 -11.52 11.28
C PHE A 7 -27.97 -10.15 11.40
N ASN A 8 -28.68 -9.72 10.37
CA ASN A 8 -29.47 -8.50 10.42
C ASN A 8 -30.62 -8.60 11.42
N SER A 9 -31.24 -9.77 11.56
CA SER A 9 -32.29 -10.02 12.55
C SER A 9 -31.74 -9.98 13.98
N LEU A 10 -30.62 -10.69 14.23
CA LEU A 10 -29.94 -10.69 15.52
C LEU A 10 -29.44 -9.29 15.91
N TYR A 11 -28.89 -8.57 14.96
CA TYR A 11 -28.43 -7.20 15.15
C TYR A 11 -29.58 -6.24 15.46
N LYS A 12 -30.71 -6.35 14.75
CA LYS A 12 -31.92 -5.56 15.03
C LYS A 12 -32.47 -5.85 16.42
N GLU A 13 -32.39 -7.09 16.87
CA GLU A 13 -32.87 -7.52 18.19
C GLU A 13 -31.98 -6.97 19.31
N ILE A 14 -30.65 -7.06 19.13
CA ILE A 14 -29.65 -6.47 20.05
C ILE A 14 -29.82 -4.95 20.12
N MET A 15 -30.10 -4.28 19.00
CA MET A 15 -30.26 -2.83 18.94
C MET A 15 -31.60 -2.35 19.51
N LYS A 16 -32.61 -3.20 19.59
CA LYS A 16 -33.88 -2.88 20.26
C LYS A 16 -33.76 -2.85 21.77
N GLU A 17 -32.89 -3.65 22.34
CA GLU A 17 -32.75 -3.82 23.80
C GLU A 17 -31.71 -2.89 24.43
N ARG A 18 -30.85 -2.24 23.65
CA ARG A 18 -29.76 -1.39 24.18
C ARG A 18 -29.70 -0.04 23.48
N THR A 19 -29.44 0.99 24.25
CA THR A 19 -29.11 2.30 23.69
C THR A 19 -27.77 2.20 22.92
N LYS A 20 -27.66 2.88 21.77
CA LYS A 20 -26.45 2.90 20.92
C LYS A 20 -25.15 3.16 21.72
N LYS A 21 -25.28 3.76 22.89
CA LYS A 21 -24.17 4.21 23.74
C LYS A 21 -23.52 3.05 24.54
N ASP A 22 -24.26 1.99 24.82
CA ASP A 22 -23.84 0.91 25.72
C ASP A 22 -23.41 -0.37 24.97
N MET A 23 -23.45 -0.35 23.63
CA MET A 23 -23.17 -1.52 22.83
C MET A 23 -21.66 -1.67 22.59
N LYS A 24 -21.11 -2.79 23.03
CA LYS A 24 -19.76 -3.23 22.71
C LYS A 24 -19.83 -4.63 22.12
N LEU A 25 -19.45 -4.75 20.85
CA LEU A 25 -19.43 -6.03 20.13
C LEU A 25 -18.00 -6.30 19.62
N GLU A 26 -17.49 -7.46 19.98
CA GLU A 26 -16.20 -7.96 19.49
C GLU A 26 -16.46 -9.21 18.64
N TYR A 27 -16.10 -9.15 17.37
CA TYR A 27 -16.15 -10.29 16.46
C TYR A 27 -14.73 -10.75 16.16
N LYS A 28 -14.43 -11.99 16.52
CA LYS A 28 -13.19 -12.66 16.17
C LYS A 28 -13.52 -13.83 15.26
N PHE A 29 -13.19 -13.72 13.99
CA PHE A 29 -13.43 -14.79 13.02
C PHE A 29 -12.14 -15.57 12.81
N TYR A 30 -12.08 -16.77 13.41
CA TYR A 30 -10.90 -17.62 13.36
C TYR A 30 -10.94 -18.71 12.28
N GLU A 31 -12.11 -18.98 11.69
CA GLU A 31 -12.27 -20.02 10.68
C GLU A 31 -12.87 -19.46 9.38
N LYS A 32 -12.13 -19.61 8.29
CA LYS A 32 -12.53 -19.17 6.94
C LYS A 32 -13.88 -19.71 6.47
N ASN A 33 -14.31 -20.87 6.99
CA ASN A 33 -15.49 -21.59 6.52
C ASN A 33 -16.81 -21.15 7.19
N LEU A 34 -16.75 -20.34 8.25
CA LEU A 34 -17.91 -19.88 9.00
C LEU A 34 -18.18 -18.37 8.83
N ALA A 35 -17.22 -17.63 8.27
CA ALA A 35 -17.41 -16.21 8.03
C ALA A 35 -18.32 -15.99 6.83
N PRO A 36 -19.31 -15.07 6.91
CA PRO A 36 -20.06 -14.63 5.75
C PRO A 36 -19.10 -14.14 4.64
N LYS A 37 -19.45 -14.35 3.36
CA LYS A 37 -18.60 -13.95 2.21
C LYS A 37 -18.13 -12.49 2.25
N TRP A 38 -18.90 -11.61 2.85
CA TRP A 38 -18.54 -10.19 2.99
C TRP A 38 -17.51 -9.91 4.09
N LEU A 39 -17.19 -10.91 4.95
CA LEU A 39 -16.10 -10.90 5.93
C LEU A 39 -14.87 -11.69 5.47
N GLU A 40 -14.76 -12.01 4.17
CA GLU A 40 -13.57 -12.66 3.61
C GLU A 40 -12.32 -11.79 3.88
N GLY A 41 -11.50 -12.28 4.76
CA GLY A 41 -10.26 -11.65 5.20
C GLY A 41 -9.99 -11.92 6.67
N ASP A 42 -8.73 -11.94 7.04
CA ASP A 42 -8.30 -12.11 8.42
C ASP A 42 -8.30 -10.75 9.13
N TYR A 43 -9.47 -10.30 9.59
CA TYR A 43 -9.66 -9.03 10.29
C TYR A 43 -10.37 -9.25 11.61
N ASP A 44 -9.96 -8.49 12.63
CA ASP A 44 -10.73 -8.31 13.86
C ASP A 44 -11.64 -7.08 13.69
N LEU A 45 -12.93 -7.23 13.92
CA LEU A 45 -13.91 -6.16 13.90
C LEU A 45 -14.37 -5.84 15.33
N HIS A 46 -14.24 -4.58 15.70
CA HIS A 46 -14.69 -4.07 17.00
C HIS A 46 -15.73 -2.97 16.77
N ILE A 47 -16.86 -3.06 17.47
CA ILE A 47 -17.94 -2.08 17.40
C ILE A 47 -18.21 -1.55 18.81
N GLU A 48 -18.17 -0.22 18.96
CA GLU A 48 -18.47 0.47 20.21
C GLU A 48 -19.33 1.71 19.92
N GLY A 49 -20.59 1.66 20.37
CA GLY A 49 -21.57 2.72 20.07
C GLY A 49 -21.77 2.91 18.56
N ASN A 50 -21.45 4.09 18.06
CA ASN A 50 -21.53 4.43 16.62
C ASN A 50 -20.19 4.28 15.88
N ARG A 51 -19.16 3.71 16.53
CA ARG A 51 -17.83 3.52 15.98
C ARG A 51 -17.62 2.06 15.60
N MET A 52 -17.06 1.84 14.41
CA MET A 52 -16.56 0.54 13.98
C MET A 52 -15.08 0.64 13.70
N THR A 53 -14.32 -0.35 14.17
CA THR A 53 -12.87 -0.44 13.98
C THR A 53 -12.54 -1.82 13.40
N MET A 54 -11.79 -1.86 12.32
CA MET A 54 -11.27 -3.08 11.72
C MET A 54 -9.76 -3.11 11.86
N THR A 55 -9.22 -4.22 12.35
CA THR A 55 -7.78 -4.43 12.53
C THR A 55 -7.35 -5.63 11.70
N SER A 56 -6.34 -5.48 10.85
CA SER A 56 -5.76 -6.57 10.08
C SER A 56 -4.76 -7.38 10.92
N LYS A 57 -4.38 -8.59 10.46
CA LYS A 57 -3.38 -9.44 11.15
C LYS A 57 -2.02 -8.78 11.31
N ASP A 58 -1.63 -7.90 10.41
CA ASP A 58 -0.40 -7.11 10.45
C ASP A 58 -0.51 -5.86 11.36
N GLY A 59 -1.61 -5.75 12.13
CA GLY A 59 -1.81 -4.70 13.13
C GLY A 59 -2.31 -3.36 12.57
N LYS A 60 -2.58 -3.26 11.28
CA LYS A 60 -3.14 -2.04 10.68
C LYS A 60 -4.58 -1.86 11.13
N LYS A 61 -4.94 -0.62 11.45
CA LYS A 61 -6.24 -0.25 12.01
C LYS A 61 -6.91 0.80 11.16
N VAL A 62 -8.19 0.60 10.85
CA VAL A 62 -9.06 1.59 10.23
C VAL A 62 -10.34 1.74 11.03
N GLU A 63 -10.93 2.91 10.96
CA GLU A 63 -12.10 3.29 11.75
C GLU A 63 -13.14 3.98 10.87
N THR A 64 -14.41 3.72 11.13
CA THR A 64 -15.53 4.51 10.62
C THR A 64 -16.53 4.81 11.73
N ARG A 65 -17.38 5.83 11.53
CA ARG A 65 -18.43 6.24 12.46
C ARG A 65 -19.71 6.48 11.70
N CYS A 66 -20.79 5.92 12.22
CA CYS A 66 -22.12 6.27 11.73
C CYS A 66 -22.47 7.69 12.17
N HIS A 67 -22.97 8.51 11.22
CA HIS A 67 -23.50 9.83 11.58
C HIS A 67 -24.74 9.66 12.47
N PRO A 68 -24.97 10.55 13.47
CA PRO A 68 -26.12 10.43 14.37
C PRO A 68 -27.49 10.42 13.68
N GLU A 69 -27.57 11.04 12.50
CA GLU A 69 -28.80 11.14 11.70
C GLU A 69 -28.97 9.98 10.71
N ASP A 70 -27.92 9.16 10.52
CA ASP A 70 -27.93 8.04 9.59
C ASP A 70 -28.49 6.77 10.26
N ASP A 71 -29.22 5.97 9.47
CA ASP A 71 -29.56 4.62 9.87
C ASP A 71 -28.29 3.75 9.95
N TRP A 72 -28.08 3.17 11.13
CA TRP A 72 -26.95 2.25 11.32
C TRP A 72 -27.13 1.00 10.46
N ARG A 73 -26.23 0.81 9.48
CA ARG A 73 -26.19 -0.38 8.63
C ARG A 73 -24.81 -1.03 8.75
N LEU A 74 -24.78 -2.17 9.43
CA LEU A 74 -23.53 -2.93 9.68
C LEU A 74 -22.77 -3.22 8.39
N GLN A 75 -23.46 -3.65 7.33
CA GLN A 75 -22.87 -3.96 6.03
C GLN A 75 -22.15 -2.74 5.43
N VAL A 76 -22.80 -1.58 5.44
CA VAL A 76 -22.23 -0.33 4.89
C VAL A 76 -20.96 0.05 5.63
N GLY A 77 -20.98 -0.04 6.97
CA GLY A 77 -19.79 0.25 7.78
C GLY A 77 -18.63 -0.72 7.51
N ILE A 78 -18.92 -2.01 7.30
CA ILE A 78 -17.91 -3.01 6.95
C ILE A 78 -17.32 -2.76 5.56
N ASP A 79 -18.16 -2.45 4.57
CA ASP A 79 -17.70 -2.17 3.21
C ASP A 79 -16.80 -0.94 3.17
N GLU A 80 -17.17 0.12 3.88
CA GLU A 80 -16.34 1.32 4.04
C GLU A 80 -15.00 1.01 4.74
N LEU A 81 -14.99 0.20 5.79
CA LEU A 81 -13.76 -0.22 6.47
C LEU A 81 -12.86 -1.05 5.56
N LYS A 82 -13.43 -1.93 4.72
CA LYS A 82 -12.67 -2.70 3.73
C LYS A 82 -12.03 -1.81 2.68
N GLU A 83 -12.75 -0.81 2.18
CA GLU A 83 -12.19 0.17 1.24
C GLU A 83 -11.03 0.94 1.87
N ARG A 84 -11.21 1.49 3.06
CA ARG A 84 -10.16 2.18 3.82
C ARG A 84 -8.97 1.27 4.11
N MET A 85 -9.20 0.00 4.47
CA MET A 85 -8.13 -0.97 4.69
C MET A 85 -7.36 -1.28 3.41
N ALA A 86 -8.04 -1.35 2.27
CA ALA A 86 -7.40 -1.52 0.96
C ALA A 86 -6.54 -0.31 0.58
N GLU A 87 -6.97 0.90 0.92
CA GLU A 87 -6.17 2.13 0.74
C GLU A 87 -4.92 2.13 1.62
N VAL A 88 -5.05 1.75 2.89
CA VAL A 88 -3.91 1.62 3.82
C VAL A 88 -2.92 0.54 3.34
N LYS A 89 -3.41 -0.51 2.68
CA LYS A 89 -2.57 -1.56 2.10
C LYS A 89 -1.89 -1.16 0.79
N LYS A 90 -2.36 -0.11 0.11
CA LYS A 90 -1.65 0.40 -1.05
C LYS A 90 -0.31 0.98 -0.59
N PRO A 91 0.82 0.46 -1.07
CA PRO A 91 2.10 1.05 -0.74
C PRO A 91 2.07 2.51 -1.22
N ARG A 92 2.50 3.42 -0.37
CA ARG A 92 2.67 4.83 -0.74
C ARG A 92 3.49 4.89 -2.03
N GLU A 93 3.04 5.68 -2.99
CA GLU A 93 3.77 5.87 -4.22
C GLU A 93 5.11 6.57 -3.94
N ILE A 94 6.18 5.98 -4.45
CA ILE A 94 7.53 6.53 -4.31
C ILE A 94 7.63 7.79 -5.18
N LYS A 95 8.12 8.88 -4.57
CA LYS A 95 8.26 10.20 -5.20
C LYS A 95 9.72 10.62 -5.23
N VAL A 96 10.01 11.63 -6.04
CA VAL A 96 11.31 12.31 -6.04
C VAL A 96 11.61 12.86 -4.64
N GLY A 97 12.82 12.62 -4.16
CA GLY A 97 13.28 12.99 -2.82
C GLY A 97 13.13 11.88 -1.78
N ASP A 98 12.31 10.86 -2.02
CA ASP A 98 12.14 9.74 -1.07
C ASP A 98 13.45 8.93 -0.92
N ILE A 99 13.61 8.35 0.25
CA ILE A 99 14.70 7.40 0.53
C ILE A 99 14.18 5.98 0.33
N VAL A 100 14.88 5.20 -0.47
CA VAL A 100 14.49 3.85 -0.86
C VAL A 100 15.62 2.85 -0.67
N LYS A 101 15.26 1.58 -0.60
CA LYS A 101 16.17 0.44 -0.79
C LYS A 101 15.80 -0.28 -2.09
N VAL A 102 16.79 -0.98 -2.67
CA VAL A 102 16.53 -1.87 -3.79
C VAL A 102 16.28 -3.29 -3.28
N LYS A 103 15.24 -3.95 -3.78
CA LYS A 103 14.93 -5.35 -3.44
C LYS A 103 15.87 -6.33 -4.12
N THR A 104 16.45 -5.92 -5.24
CA THR A 104 17.41 -6.71 -6.02
C THR A 104 18.52 -5.82 -6.53
N SER A 105 19.73 -6.35 -6.68
CA SER A 105 20.89 -5.62 -7.22
C SER A 105 20.82 -5.35 -8.73
N GLN A 106 19.68 -5.61 -9.37
CA GLN A 106 19.54 -5.44 -10.81
C GLN A 106 19.22 -3.99 -11.19
N GLN A 107 20.00 -3.44 -12.09
CA GLN A 107 19.80 -2.13 -12.72
C GLN A 107 19.48 -2.27 -14.22
N CYS A 108 19.00 -1.21 -14.82
CA CYS A 108 18.83 -1.09 -16.26
C CYS A 108 20.22 -1.12 -16.94
N ASN A 109 20.29 -1.73 -18.12
CA ASN A 109 21.53 -1.68 -18.90
C ASN A 109 21.78 -0.26 -19.46
N SER A 110 22.96 -0.03 -20.03
CA SER A 110 23.37 1.30 -20.51
C SER A 110 22.47 1.86 -21.61
N MET A 111 21.92 1.01 -22.50
CA MET A 111 20.98 1.44 -23.55
C MET A 111 19.63 1.86 -22.94
N GLU A 112 19.10 1.06 -22.03
CA GLU A 112 17.86 1.36 -21.30
C GLU A 112 18.00 2.64 -20.47
N ALA A 113 19.12 2.79 -19.76
CA ALA A 113 19.40 4.02 -19.00
C ALA A 113 19.47 5.25 -19.91
N THR A 114 20.17 5.15 -21.05
CA THR A 114 20.26 6.26 -22.03
C THR A 114 18.88 6.63 -22.59
N SER A 115 18.06 5.65 -22.92
CA SER A 115 16.69 5.87 -23.38
C SER A 115 15.84 6.53 -22.31
N PHE A 116 15.93 6.06 -21.06
CA PHE A 116 15.22 6.65 -19.93
C PHE A 116 15.54 8.14 -19.75
N PHE A 117 16.80 8.53 -19.84
CA PHE A 117 17.22 9.93 -19.73
C PHE A 117 16.65 10.79 -20.85
N LYS A 118 16.68 10.31 -22.10
CA LYS A 118 16.15 11.03 -23.25
C LYS A 118 14.62 11.20 -23.15
N GLU A 119 13.91 10.14 -22.82
CA GLU A 119 12.44 10.13 -22.73
C GLU A 119 11.90 11.01 -21.59
N ASN A 120 12.69 11.19 -20.53
CA ASN A 120 12.27 11.94 -19.35
C ASN A 120 12.97 13.29 -19.19
N ASN A 121 13.71 13.77 -20.21
CA ASN A 121 14.44 15.04 -20.22
C ASN A 121 15.36 15.25 -19.01
N ILE A 122 16.05 14.20 -18.58
CA ILE A 122 16.93 14.25 -17.41
C ILE A 122 18.27 14.91 -17.82
N PRO A 123 18.85 15.80 -16.99
CA PRO A 123 20.09 16.49 -17.28
C PRO A 123 21.27 15.55 -17.59
N VAL A 124 22.16 15.97 -18.51
CA VAL A 124 23.29 15.17 -19.03
C VAL A 124 24.26 14.75 -17.94
N GLU A 125 24.40 15.53 -16.88
CA GLU A 125 25.28 15.22 -15.74
C GLU A 125 24.91 13.92 -15.02
N HIS A 126 23.60 13.60 -14.96
CA HIS A 126 23.11 12.32 -14.41
C HIS A 126 23.37 11.17 -15.37
N ILE A 127 23.31 11.42 -16.69
CA ILE A 127 23.59 10.39 -17.70
C ILE A 127 25.00 9.82 -17.50
N VAL A 128 25.99 10.70 -17.39
CA VAL A 128 27.40 10.29 -17.26
C VAL A 128 27.59 9.40 -16.02
N ARG A 129 27.03 9.78 -14.88
CA ARG A 129 27.15 9.04 -13.62
C ARG A 129 26.46 7.68 -13.68
N ALA A 130 25.24 7.62 -14.23
CA ALA A 130 24.49 6.37 -14.32
C ALA A 130 25.05 5.42 -15.37
N VAL A 131 25.54 5.93 -16.51
CA VAL A 131 26.20 5.11 -17.53
C VAL A 131 27.55 4.57 -17.01
N GLN A 132 28.35 5.37 -16.30
CA GLN A 132 29.54 4.89 -15.65
C GLN A 132 29.26 3.80 -14.64
N SER A 133 28.22 3.95 -13.83
CA SER A 133 27.77 2.93 -12.88
C SER A 133 27.33 1.64 -13.59
N SER A 134 26.66 1.74 -14.74
CA SER A 134 26.20 0.58 -15.52
C SER A 134 27.34 -0.14 -16.28
N CYS A 135 28.46 0.55 -16.56
CA CYS A 135 29.58 0.01 -17.33
C CYS A 135 30.72 -0.59 -16.50
N GLY A 136 30.65 -0.57 -15.18
CA GLY A 136 31.74 -1.20 -14.40
C GLY A 136 31.92 -0.75 -12.95
N MET A 137 31.15 0.19 -12.46
CA MET A 137 31.25 0.66 -11.08
C MET A 137 30.37 -0.13 -10.08
N GLY A 138 29.88 -1.29 -10.50
CA GLY A 138 29.06 -2.18 -9.66
C GLY A 138 27.56 -1.94 -9.78
N GLN A 139 26.81 -2.86 -9.18
CA GLN A 139 25.35 -2.82 -9.13
C GLN A 139 24.87 -2.19 -7.82
N PRO A 140 23.63 -1.66 -7.76
CA PRO A 140 23.10 -1.14 -6.52
C PRO A 140 23.02 -2.25 -5.46
N SER A 141 23.54 -1.98 -4.27
CA SER A 141 23.54 -2.94 -3.16
C SER A 141 22.18 -2.93 -2.45
N ILE A 142 21.65 -4.10 -2.15
CA ILE A 142 20.40 -4.25 -1.38
C ILE A 142 20.50 -3.74 0.07
N HIS A 143 21.72 -3.56 0.57
CA HIS A 143 21.97 -3.10 1.94
C HIS A 143 22.07 -1.58 2.05
N ASN A 144 22.18 -0.87 0.92
CA ASN A 144 22.32 0.57 0.91
C ASN A 144 20.98 1.29 0.78
N LYS A 145 20.99 2.55 1.22
CA LYS A 145 19.88 3.50 1.01
C LYS A 145 20.20 4.40 -0.17
N TYR A 146 19.16 4.77 -0.90
CA TYR A 146 19.26 5.60 -2.10
C TYR A 146 18.21 6.71 -2.04
N GLN A 147 18.56 7.88 -2.54
CA GLN A 147 17.61 8.96 -2.76
C GLN A 147 17.05 8.85 -4.18
N VAL A 148 15.74 8.98 -4.34
CA VAL A 148 15.08 9.03 -5.64
C VAL A 148 15.28 10.41 -6.24
N LEU A 149 15.95 10.48 -7.38
CA LEU A 149 16.20 11.74 -8.11
C LEU A 149 15.13 11.99 -9.18
N HIS A 150 14.63 10.93 -9.83
CA HIS A 150 13.62 11.03 -10.87
C HIS A 150 12.80 9.76 -10.96
N VAL A 151 11.52 9.90 -11.35
CA VAL A 151 10.62 8.78 -11.64
C VAL A 151 9.97 9.04 -12.99
N GLY A 152 10.02 8.05 -13.89
CA GLY A 152 9.49 8.20 -15.23
C GLY A 152 9.15 6.86 -15.89
N LYS A 153 8.70 6.90 -17.14
CA LYS A 153 8.42 5.71 -17.94
C LYS A 153 9.58 5.43 -18.91
N LEU A 154 9.74 4.18 -19.28
CA LEU A 154 10.72 3.73 -20.27
C LEU A 154 10.01 2.94 -21.36
N SER A 155 9.95 3.48 -22.57
CA SER A 155 9.26 2.88 -23.73
C SER A 155 9.90 1.55 -24.12
N ALA A 156 11.23 1.43 -24.05
CA ALA A 156 11.96 0.19 -24.32
C ALA A 156 11.54 -0.98 -23.38
N LYS A 157 10.87 -0.70 -22.28
CA LYS A 157 10.27 -1.67 -21.35
C LYS A 157 8.73 -1.65 -21.37
N ASN A 158 8.12 -1.46 -22.53
CA ASN A 158 6.66 -1.40 -22.68
C ASN A 158 6.00 -0.32 -21.78
N GLY A 159 6.66 0.83 -21.62
CA GLY A 159 6.18 1.90 -20.76
C GLY A 159 6.28 1.64 -19.27
N LYS A 160 7.08 0.64 -18.86
CA LYS A 160 7.32 0.31 -17.46
C LYS A 160 7.90 1.52 -16.73
N LYS A 161 7.44 1.71 -15.49
CA LYS A 161 7.92 2.79 -14.62
C LYS A 161 9.33 2.45 -14.11
N CYS A 162 10.25 3.40 -14.24
CA CYS A 162 11.63 3.31 -13.75
C CYS A 162 11.94 4.52 -12.86
N ALA A 163 13.00 4.42 -12.09
CA ALA A 163 13.50 5.52 -11.26
C ALA A 163 15.02 5.67 -11.39
N LEU A 164 15.47 6.91 -11.40
CA LEU A 164 16.87 7.28 -11.18
C LEU A 164 17.07 7.42 -9.68
N ILE A 165 18.01 6.64 -9.12
CA ILE A 165 18.36 6.66 -7.70
C ILE A 165 19.83 6.99 -7.52
N LYS A 166 20.15 7.69 -6.44
CA LYS A 166 21.54 8.06 -6.05
C LYS A 166 21.89 7.42 -4.72
N SER A 167 23.06 6.83 -4.66
CA SER A 167 23.59 6.28 -3.41
C SER A 167 23.84 7.38 -2.37
N ASN A 168 23.45 7.13 -1.12
CA ASN A 168 23.76 8.04 0.00
C ASN A 168 25.20 7.93 0.49
N ILE A 169 25.94 6.89 0.04
CA ILE A 169 27.30 6.60 0.48
C ILE A 169 28.31 6.99 -0.60
N THR A 170 27.93 6.87 -1.87
CA THR A 170 28.81 7.13 -3.02
C THR A 170 28.16 8.14 -3.96
N THR A 171 28.90 8.60 -4.97
CA THR A 171 28.37 9.45 -6.04
C THR A 171 27.65 8.67 -7.14
N CYS A 172 27.54 7.35 -7.01
CA CYS A 172 26.95 6.49 -8.02
C CYS A 172 25.44 6.72 -8.15
N GLU A 173 24.98 6.74 -9.38
CA GLU A 173 23.58 6.84 -9.74
C GLU A 173 23.19 5.61 -10.56
N TYR A 174 21.94 5.15 -10.40
CA TYR A 174 21.45 3.93 -11.04
C TYR A 174 20.04 4.15 -11.57
N VAL A 175 19.74 3.63 -12.76
CA VAL A 175 18.39 3.51 -13.26
C VAL A 175 17.90 2.11 -12.95
N VAL A 176 16.81 2.01 -12.21
CA VAL A 176 16.22 0.75 -11.75
C VAL A 176 14.73 0.69 -12.04
N ASP A 177 14.20 -0.51 -12.16
CA ASP A 177 12.76 -0.71 -12.27
C ASP A 177 12.07 -0.25 -10.98
N TYR A 178 10.99 0.51 -11.10
CA TYR A 178 10.27 1.10 -9.98
C TYR A 178 9.71 0.06 -8.99
N ASP A 179 9.22 -1.08 -9.50
CA ASP A 179 8.67 -2.18 -8.69
C ASP A 179 9.72 -2.91 -7.82
N LYS A 180 11.00 -2.68 -8.12
CA LYS A 180 12.12 -3.21 -7.33
C LYS A 180 12.56 -2.28 -6.20
N LEU A 181 11.89 -1.16 -6.01
CA LEU A 181 12.15 -0.23 -4.94
C LEU A 181 11.22 -0.50 -3.74
N GLU A 182 11.71 -0.15 -2.57
CA GLU A 182 10.99 -0.18 -1.31
C GLU A 182 11.26 1.10 -0.55
N LEU A 183 10.20 1.77 -0.07
CA LEU A 183 10.33 2.96 0.77
C LEU A 183 10.99 2.59 2.09
N VAL A 184 11.92 3.44 2.52
CA VAL A 184 12.49 3.39 3.87
C VAL A 184 11.72 4.39 4.71
N GLU A 185 10.91 3.89 5.63
CA GLU A 185 10.24 4.70 6.65
C GLU A 185 11.22 5.21 7.70
#